data_a0c590f9a8f906282bacc46dcfedc00b
#
_entry.id   a0c590f9a8f906282bacc46dcfedc00b
#
_cell.length_a   1.000
_cell.length_b   1.000
_cell.length_c   1.000
_cell.angle_alpha   90.00
_cell.angle_beta   90.00
_cell.angle_gamma   90.00
#
_symmetry.space_group_name_H-M   'P 1'
#
loop_
_entity.id
_entity.type
_entity.pdbx_description
1 polymer ?
#
loop_
_entity_poly.entity_id
_entity_poly.type
_entity_poly.pdbx_seq_one_letter_code
_entity_poly.pdbx_strand_id
1 'polypeptide(L)'
;MDEDKIQARRREQDEEATRRRASILGLQYLDGREFEETLPLLKDVLTIEEMYKGRLVPLAFNEEDQSYRFGVTSQTSESLMKRMRDQYVENGKRIFFFLISGSAFRSIMLRFDPPKKVIYDNIEIAKEGDSDTLAQVTQTLASVGTNDVFNYLIDQADLLGASDIHIENQRESIRIRMRVDGALHTVAELSRDRYRVIMATLASHANISTASREPQSGHMQQEIHRDGVSHVLNLRVEAVMTVYGLDLVLRLFNFDESMLNLDLLSISKKEREQIDEVISHPRGMLLMVGPTGSGKSTTLYSILNALNTPDRKIITLEDPVENTIPGIAQIPIDTTNGQRFADGLRSVLRLDPDVVMVGEIRDNETAKTAIQASITGHLVLSSFHANSTAAAFSRMIDMIGQNPIFSSAVRLVIAQRLVRRLWDDSKEEYEPDEATRKWVKEVLKDLPENVDCPDLDTFKLWRAVPTDDVPFGYKGRIPVMEQLVVSENIQKFLRGDVEDVHTEAIEKAAKEDGMVTLLQAGVLAALRGETTLEEVNRVI
;
A
#
# COMPACT_ATOMS: atom_id res chain seq x y z
N MET A 1 16.11 0.69 13.56
CA MET A 1 17.43 0.56 14.25
C MET A 1 18.13 1.88 14.55
N ASP A 2 17.93 2.95 13.76
CA ASP A 2 18.56 4.26 14.07
C ASP A 2 17.73 5.15 15.00
N GLU A 3 16.41 5.08 15.00
CA GLU A 3 15.56 5.87 15.90
C GLU A 3 15.71 5.46 17.37
N ASP A 4 15.77 4.17 17.65
CA ASP A 4 16.02 3.67 19.01
C ASP A 4 17.37 4.16 19.54
N LYS A 5 18.40 4.19 18.72
CA LYS A 5 19.71 4.72 19.06
C LYS A 5 19.70 6.24 19.27
N ILE A 6 18.90 6.97 18.47
CA ILE A 6 18.75 8.42 18.62
C ILE A 6 17.97 8.74 19.89
N GLN A 7 16.90 8.03 20.17
CA GLN A 7 16.12 8.16 21.41
C GLN A 7 16.98 7.81 22.64
N ALA A 8 17.72 6.70 22.57
CA ALA A 8 18.64 6.31 23.66
C ALA A 8 19.70 7.39 23.95
N ARG A 9 20.31 7.98 22.91
CA ARG A 9 21.28 9.07 23.05
C ARG A 9 20.65 10.36 23.61
N ARG A 10 19.44 10.72 23.16
CA ARG A 10 18.72 11.89 23.70
C ARG A 10 18.40 11.70 25.18
N ARG A 11 17.98 10.48 25.56
CA ARG A 11 17.70 10.12 26.94
C ARG A 11 18.97 10.19 27.80
N GLU A 12 20.08 9.68 27.33
CA GLU A 12 21.38 9.75 28.01
C GLU A 12 21.83 11.20 28.23
N GLN A 13 21.68 12.06 27.22
CA GLN A 13 22.00 13.48 27.35
C GLN A 13 21.08 14.21 28.35
N ASP A 14 19.77 13.86 28.41
CA ASP A 14 18.84 14.43 29.39
C ASP A 14 19.19 14.01 30.82
N GLU A 15 19.58 12.74 31.02
CA GLU A 15 20.03 12.24 32.32
C GLU A 15 21.33 12.92 32.78
N GLU A 16 22.33 13.04 31.91
CA GLU A 16 23.58 13.74 32.24
C GLU A 16 23.35 15.23 32.56
N ALA A 17 22.52 15.91 31.79
CA ALA A 17 22.18 17.32 32.03
C ALA A 17 21.44 17.47 33.38
N THR A 18 20.56 16.55 33.72
CA THR A 18 19.81 16.53 34.98
C THR A 18 20.72 16.28 36.16
N ARG A 19 21.66 15.34 36.03
CA ARG A 19 22.67 15.05 37.09
C ARG A 19 23.52 16.29 37.41
N ARG A 20 23.94 17.06 36.41
CA ARG A 20 24.68 18.31 36.61
C ARG A 20 23.81 19.37 37.32
N ARG A 21 22.53 19.49 36.94
CA ARG A 21 21.59 20.44 37.57
C ARG A 21 21.27 20.08 39.01
N ALA A 22 21.25 18.82 39.39
CA ALA A 22 20.98 18.37 40.75
C ALA A 22 21.98 18.97 41.76
N SER A 23 23.26 19.01 41.40
CA SER A 23 24.32 19.62 42.21
C SER A 23 24.12 21.14 42.40
N ILE A 24 23.58 21.83 41.37
CA ILE A 24 23.31 23.28 41.43
C ILE A 24 22.08 23.58 42.31
N LEU A 25 21.04 22.71 42.22
CA LEU A 25 19.79 22.87 42.95
C LEU A 25 19.87 22.32 44.39
N GLY A 26 20.96 21.67 44.79
CA GLY A 26 21.11 21.08 46.11
C GLY A 26 20.18 19.88 46.34
N LEU A 27 19.73 19.23 45.28
CA LEU A 27 18.86 18.05 45.32
C LEU A 27 19.67 16.78 45.01
N GLN A 28 19.24 15.66 45.57
CA GLN A 28 19.77 14.36 45.18
C GLN A 28 19.26 13.99 43.79
N TYR A 29 20.16 13.54 42.92
CA TYR A 29 19.80 13.02 41.60
C TYR A 29 19.41 11.54 41.69
N LEU A 30 18.39 11.17 40.93
CA LEU A 30 17.95 9.79 40.76
C LEU A 30 17.88 9.47 39.28
N ASP A 31 18.61 8.46 38.84
CA ASP A 31 18.67 8.04 37.43
C ASP A 31 17.38 7.30 37.04
N GLY A 32 16.62 7.85 36.11
CA GLY A 32 15.35 7.29 35.67
C GLY A 32 15.47 5.88 35.10
N ARG A 33 16.59 5.56 34.47
CA ARG A 33 16.83 4.26 33.81
C ARG A 33 16.88 3.08 34.79
N GLU A 34 17.18 3.34 36.06
CA GLU A 34 17.35 2.28 37.07
C GLU A 34 16.03 1.85 37.72
N PHE A 35 14.95 2.64 37.61
CA PHE A 35 13.75 2.40 38.41
C PHE A 35 12.40 2.62 37.72
N GLU A 36 12.36 3.20 36.49
CA GLU A 36 11.10 3.53 35.82
C GLU A 36 10.09 2.39 35.73
N GLU A 37 10.57 1.20 35.44
CA GLU A 37 9.70 0.01 35.29
C GLU A 37 9.29 -0.63 36.62
N THR A 38 10.09 -0.45 37.66
CA THR A 38 9.95 -1.15 38.95
C THR A 38 9.25 -0.35 40.02
N LEU A 39 9.01 0.96 39.81
CA LEU A 39 8.37 1.83 40.79
C LEU A 39 6.92 1.42 41.09
N PRO A 40 6.54 1.36 42.39
CA PRO A 40 5.14 1.20 42.77
C PRO A 40 4.33 2.44 42.39
N LEU A 41 3.13 2.25 41.83
CA LEU A 41 2.23 3.36 41.51
C LEU A 41 1.44 3.78 42.76
N LEU A 42 1.87 4.83 43.43
CA LEU A 42 1.21 5.40 44.62
C LEU A 42 0.07 6.35 44.16
N LYS A 43 -1.05 5.79 43.72
CA LYS A 43 -2.16 6.52 43.10
C LYS A 43 -2.94 7.44 44.05
N ASP A 44 -2.89 7.17 45.33
CA ASP A 44 -3.67 7.88 46.35
C ASP A 44 -2.91 9.07 46.99
N VAL A 45 -1.71 9.36 46.52
CA VAL A 45 -0.83 10.39 47.10
C VAL A 45 -1.05 11.76 46.46
N LEU A 46 -1.17 11.77 45.11
CA LEU A 46 -1.41 12.96 44.30
C LEU A 46 -2.37 12.64 43.17
N THR A 47 -3.19 13.61 42.80
CA THR A 47 -3.98 13.52 41.57
C THR A 47 -3.12 13.66 40.34
N ILE A 48 -3.56 13.11 39.19
CA ILE A 48 -2.88 13.23 37.91
C ILE A 48 -2.66 14.70 37.51
N GLU A 49 -3.66 15.55 37.76
CA GLU A 49 -3.61 16.99 37.51
C GLU A 49 -2.50 17.69 38.34
N GLU A 50 -2.42 17.34 39.65
CA GLU A 50 -1.37 17.88 40.53
C GLU A 50 0.03 17.44 40.06
N MET A 51 0.19 16.20 39.62
CA MET A 51 1.46 15.69 39.12
C MET A 51 1.89 16.42 37.85
N TYR A 52 0.98 16.61 36.89
CA TYR A 52 1.29 17.36 35.65
C TYR A 52 1.60 18.82 35.94
N LYS A 53 0.75 19.51 36.73
CA LYS A 53 0.88 20.93 37.04
C LYS A 53 2.11 21.20 37.90
N GLY A 54 2.39 20.34 38.85
CA GLY A 54 3.52 20.47 39.75
C GLY A 54 4.84 19.96 39.19
N ARG A 55 4.80 19.20 38.09
CA ARG A 55 5.97 18.53 37.52
C ARG A 55 6.70 17.65 38.55
N LEU A 56 5.93 16.88 39.32
CA LEU A 56 6.43 15.97 40.35
C LEU A 56 5.62 14.67 40.37
N VAL A 57 6.25 13.60 40.82
CA VAL A 57 5.63 12.27 40.91
C VAL A 57 6.00 11.57 42.22
N PRO A 58 5.09 10.83 42.88
CA PRO A 58 5.44 10.02 44.03
C PRO A 58 6.22 8.79 43.58
N LEU A 59 7.39 8.56 44.18
CA LEU A 59 8.30 7.47 43.82
C LEU A 59 8.19 6.28 44.77
N ALA A 60 8.17 6.53 46.08
CA ALA A 60 8.12 5.50 47.10
C ALA A 60 7.57 6.02 48.43
N PHE A 61 7.03 5.12 49.21
CA PHE A 61 6.70 5.34 50.62
C PHE A 61 7.45 4.30 51.46
N ASN A 62 8.12 4.78 52.51
CA ASN A 62 8.79 3.90 53.48
C ASN A 62 7.98 3.87 54.77
N GLU A 63 7.49 2.69 55.14
CA GLU A 63 6.66 2.47 56.35
C GLU A 63 7.45 2.58 57.64
N GLU A 64 8.74 2.23 57.64
CA GLU A 64 9.55 2.23 58.85
C GLU A 64 9.79 3.65 59.40
N ASP A 65 10.07 4.60 58.56
CA ASP A 65 10.36 6.01 58.94
C ASP A 65 9.25 7.00 58.53
N GLN A 66 8.12 6.48 58.03
CA GLN A 66 6.95 7.26 57.55
C GLN A 66 7.34 8.36 56.56
N SER A 67 8.23 8.02 55.61
CA SER A 67 8.74 8.99 54.68
C SER A 67 8.26 8.74 53.25
N TYR A 68 7.93 9.84 52.56
CA TYR A 68 7.63 9.85 51.12
C TYR A 68 8.82 10.33 50.31
N ARG A 69 9.05 9.69 49.17
CA ARG A 69 10.03 10.12 48.18
C ARG A 69 9.30 10.60 46.94
N PHE A 70 9.61 11.83 46.49
CA PHE A 70 9.04 12.41 45.28
C PHE A 70 10.14 12.69 44.26
N GLY A 71 9.87 12.33 43.01
CA GLY A 71 10.65 12.78 41.86
C GLY A 71 10.15 14.16 41.41
N VAL A 72 11.05 15.11 41.31
CA VAL A 72 10.79 16.48 40.83
C VAL A 72 11.63 16.76 39.60
N THR A 73 11.15 17.62 38.71
CA THR A 73 11.92 18.05 37.55
C THR A 73 12.57 19.42 37.81
N SER A 74 13.43 19.84 36.91
CA SER A 74 14.03 21.21 36.97
C SER A 74 12.98 22.32 36.80
N GLN A 75 11.75 21.99 36.44
CA GLN A 75 10.64 22.95 36.28
C GLN A 75 9.71 23.00 37.52
N THR A 76 9.91 22.11 38.49
CA THR A 76 9.14 22.11 39.75
C THR A 76 9.51 23.33 40.59
N SER A 77 8.49 24.10 41.01
CA SER A 77 8.74 25.32 41.75
C SER A 77 9.19 25.06 43.21
N GLU A 78 10.13 25.82 43.71
CA GLU A 78 10.62 25.72 45.08
C GLU A 78 9.54 26.01 46.11
N SER A 79 8.61 26.92 45.77
CA SER A 79 7.45 27.25 46.62
C SER A 79 6.48 26.08 46.78
N LEU A 80 6.35 25.24 45.75
CA LEU A 80 5.53 24.01 45.81
C LEU A 80 6.22 22.99 46.71
N MET A 81 7.49 22.75 46.55
CA MET A 81 8.25 21.81 47.39
C MET A 81 8.24 22.21 48.84
N LYS A 82 8.33 23.51 49.13
CA LYS A 82 8.23 24.04 50.51
C LYS A 82 6.84 23.77 51.11
N ARG A 83 5.79 24.16 50.40
CA ARG A 83 4.39 23.89 50.86
C ARG A 83 4.12 22.43 51.17
N MET A 84 4.56 21.54 50.26
CA MET A 84 4.41 20.11 50.49
C MET A 84 5.19 19.64 51.69
N ARG A 85 6.42 20.13 51.88
CA ARG A 85 7.21 19.79 53.07
C ARG A 85 6.50 20.19 54.35
N ASP A 86 6.00 21.41 54.41
CA ASP A 86 5.27 21.95 55.60
C ASP A 86 4.01 21.10 55.86
N GLN A 87 3.21 20.81 54.85
CA GLN A 87 1.98 20.02 54.95
C GLN A 87 2.23 18.57 55.44
N TYR A 88 3.27 17.92 54.93
CA TYR A 88 3.58 16.54 55.32
C TYR A 88 4.18 16.47 56.72
N VAL A 89 4.98 17.46 57.14
CA VAL A 89 5.54 17.56 58.50
C VAL A 89 4.44 17.81 59.53
N GLU A 90 3.45 18.65 59.21
CA GLU A 90 2.29 18.87 60.07
C GLU A 90 1.48 17.57 60.32
N ASN A 91 1.50 16.66 59.30
CA ASN A 91 0.86 15.33 59.40
C ASN A 91 1.78 14.24 59.98
N GLY A 92 2.92 14.60 60.58
CA GLY A 92 3.88 13.66 61.18
C GLY A 92 4.65 12.80 60.20
N LYS A 93 4.70 13.18 58.92
CA LYS A 93 5.38 12.44 57.83
C LYS A 93 6.62 13.20 57.36
N ARG A 94 7.59 12.46 56.90
CA ARG A 94 8.80 13.04 56.27
C ARG A 94 8.68 13.01 54.76
N ILE A 95 9.30 13.98 54.09
CA ILE A 95 9.28 14.07 52.63
C ILE A 95 10.68 14.37 52.09
N PHE A 96 11.05 13.64 51.05
CA PHE A 96 12.31 13.83 50.34
C PHE A 96 12.06 14.05 48.83
N PHE A 97 12.77 15.01 48.26
CA PHE A 97 12.68 15.32 46.85
C PHE A 97 13.98 14.90 46.14
N PHE A 98 13.80 14.20 45.02
CA PHE A 98 14.87 13.75 44.15
C PHE A 98 14.71 14.38 42.77
N LEU A 99 15.77 14.90 42.20
CA LEU A 99 15.72 15.43 40.84
C LEU A 99 15.77 14.26 39.85
N ILE A 100 14.76 14.18 38.98
CA ILE A 100 14.65 13.22 37.89
C ILE A 100 14.66 13.96 36.55
N SER A 101 15.03 13.25 35.46
CA SER A 101 15.01 13.84 34.12
C SER A 101 13.58 14.08 33.62
N GLY A 102 13.45 14.96 32.62
CA GLY A 102 12.16 15.19 31.96
C GLY A 102 11.67 13.94 31.22
N SER A 103 12.56 13.11 30.72
CA SER A 103 12.24 11.80 30.12
C SER A 103 11.73 10.81 31.15
N ALA A 104 12.38 10.67 32.31
CA ALA A 104 11.92 9.83 33.41
C ALA A 104 10.54 10.27 33.93
N PHE A 105 10.33 11.57 34.09
CA PHE A 105 9.02 12.09 34.48
C PHE A 105 7.91 11.67 33.50
N ARG A 106 8.15 11.84 32.17
CA ARG A 106 7.16 11.43 31.15
C ARG A 106 6.88 9.93 31.18
N SER A 107 7.92 9.10 31.28
CA SER A 107 7.80 7.66 31.35
C SER A 107 6.96 7.20 32.56
N ILE A 108 7.22 7.79 33.73
CA ILE A 108 6.46 7.49 34.94
C ILE A 108 5.00 7.98 34.79
N MET A 109 4.78 9.17 34.25
CA MET A 109 3.43 9.71 34.03
C MET A 109 2.61 8.85 33.09
N LEU A 110 3.21 8.24 32.06
CA LEU A 110 2.52 7.27 31.18
C LEU A 110 2.00 6.04 31.93
N ARG A 111 2.60 5.68 33.06
CA ARG A 111 2.12 4.58 33.91
C ARG A 111 0.99 5.01 34.86
N PHE A 112 1.00 6.28 35.32
CA PHE A 112 -0.07 6.85 36.14
C PHE A 112 -1.32 7.19 35.30
N ASP A 113 -1.11 7.72 34.12
CA ASP A 113 -2.13 8.14 33.15
C ASP A 113 -1.81 7.52 31.79
N PRO A 114 -2.00 6.19 31.64
CA PRO A 114 -1.81 5.57 30.35
C PRO A 114 -2.79 6.19 29.35
N PRO A 115 -2.35 6.48 28.13
CA PRO A 115 -3.22 7.01 27.10
C PRO A 115 -4.43 6.08 26.99
N LYS A 116 -5.62 6.60 27.26
CA LYS A 116 -6.86 5.86 27.10
C LYS A 116 -6.97 5.55 25.61
N LYS A 117 -6.89 4.28 25.24
CA LYS A 117 -7.21 3.84 23.89
C LYS A 117 -8.71 4.10 23.70
N VAL A 118 -9.04 5.24 23.12
CA VAL A 118 -10.43 5.53 22.75
C VAL A 118 -10.70 4.63 21.55
N ILE A 119 -11.58 3.66 21.72
CA ILE A 119 -12.08 2.84 20.62
C ILE A 119 -13.14 3.69 19.93
N TYR A 120 -12.88 4.07 18.70
CA TYR A 120 -13.83 4.77 17.84
C TYR A 120 -14.58 3.73 17.00
N ASP A 121 -15.84 4.05 16.63
CA ASP A 121 -16.60 3.19 15.74
C ASP A 121 -15.92 3.09 14.37
N ASN A 122 -15.97 1.90 13.78
CA ASN A 122 -15.39 1.67 12.44
C ASN A 122 -16.21 2.41 11.38
N ILE A 123 -15.53 2.82 10.30
CA ILE A 123 -16.18 3.40 9.14
C ILE A 123 -16.89 2.26 8.39
N GLU A 124 -18.22 2.35 8.29
CA GLU A 124 -19.02 1.49 7.44
C GLU A 124 -19.42 2.25 6.18
N ILE A 125 -19.06 1.72 5.01
CA ILE A 125 -19.44 2.31 3.72
C ILE A 125 -20.64 1.52 3.19
N ALA A 126 -21.85 1.95 3.51
CA ALA A 126 -23.07 1.21 3.19
C ALA A 126 -23.47 1.27 1.71
N LYS A 127 -23.30 2.40 1.03
CA LYS A 127 -23.59 2.57 -0.42
C LYS A 127 -22.75 3.70 -1.02
N GLU A 128 -22.44 3.57 -2.31
CA GLU A 128 -21.81 4.64 -3.08
C GLU A 128 -22.77 5.84 -3.16
N GLY A 129 -22.34 7.01 -2.60
CA GLY A 129 -23.13 8.25 -2.64
C GLY A 129 -24.24 8.37 -1.60
N ASP A 130 -24.32 7.49 -0.60
CA ASP A 130 -25.30 7.60 0.49
C ASP A 130 -24.92 8.73 1.45
N SER A 131 -25.82 9.73 1.52
CA SER A 131 -25.66 10.91 2.40
C SER A 131 -25.63 10.57 3.88
N ASP A 132 -26.30 9.50 4.29
CA ASP A 132 -26.41 9.10 5.69
C ASP A 132 -25.12 8.46 6.18
N THR A 133 -24.50 7.60 5.36
CA THR A 133 -23.18 7.04 5.65
C THR A 133 -22.11 8.13 5.73
N LEU A 134 -22.11 9.06 4.78
CA LEU A 134 -21.18 10.20 4.78
C LEU A 134 -21.35 11.05 6.06
N ALA A 135 -22.59 11.30 6.50
CA ALA A 135 -22.87 12.06 7.71
C ALA A 135 -22.38 11.34 8.97
N GLN A 136 -22.61 10.02 9.09
CA GLN A 136 -22.15 9.21 10.22
C GLN A 136 -20.62 9.18 10.32
N VAL A 137 -19.93 8.90 9.22
CA VAL A 137 -18.46 8.87 9.17
C VAL A 137 -17.88 10.24 9.48
N THR A 138 -18.44 11.30 8.93
CA THR A 138 -18.04 12.68 9.22
C THR A 138 -18.24 13.02 10.70
N GLN A 139 -19.33 12.55 11.31
CA GLN A 139 -19.61 12.75 12.74
C GLN A 139 -18.63 11.95 13.61
N THR A 140 -18.34 10.69 13.27
CA THR A 140 -17.35 9.87 13.97
C THR A 140 -15.97 10.52 13.89
N LEU A 141 -15.53 10.93 12.70
CA LEU A 141 -14.28 11.67 12.53
C LEU A 141 -14.28 13.00 13.29
N ALA A 142 -15.43 13.67 13.44
CA ALA A 142 -15.55 14.87 14.25
C ALA A 142 -15.38 14.60 15.75
N SER A 143 -15.71 13.40 16.24
CA SER A 143 -15.54 12.97 17.64
C SER A 143 -14.13 12.47 17.95
N VAL A 144 -13.39 11.99 16.94
CA VAL A 144 -12.00 11.51 17.11
C VAL A 144 -11.11 12.64 17.60
N GLY A 145 -10.25 12.36 18.58
CA GLY A 145 -9.28 13.31 19.11
C GLY A 145 -8.41 13.89 17.99
N THR A 146 -8.13 15.18 18.05
CA THR A 146 -7.44 15.88 16.94
C THR A 146 -6.09 15.25 16.57
N ASN A 147 -5.37 14.73 17.56
CA ASN A 147 -4.07 14.06 17.32
C ASN A 147 -4.23 12.63 16.78
N ASP A 148 -5.40 12.03 16.90
CA ASP A 148 -5.66 10.63 16.53
C ASP A 148 -6.31 10.52 15.14
N VAL A 149 -6.76 11.64 14.56
CA VAL A 149 -7.49 11.65 13.26
C VAL A 149 -6.68 10.99 12.15
N PHE A 150 -5.38 11.23 12.09
CA PHE A 150 -4.53 10.64 11.07
C PHE A 150 -4.42 9.12 11.24
N ASN A 151 -4.10 8.66 12.45
CA ASN A 151 -3.98 7.23 12.74
C ASN A 151 -5.33 6.52 12.49
N TYR A 152 -6.42 7.12 12.94
CA TYR A 152 -7.76 6.59 12.70
C TYR A 152 -8.07 6.44 11.20
N LEU A 153 -7.73 7.43 10.36
CA LEU A 153 -7.93 7.35 8.91
C LEU A 153 -7.12 6.21 8.28
N ILE A 154 -5.88 6.01 8.72
CA ILE A 154 -5.04 4.91 8.23
C ILE A 154 -5.59 3.56 8.68
N ASP A 155 -5.95 3.42 9.95
CA ASP A 155 -6.54 2.18 10.51
C ASP A 155 -7.83 1.80 9.76
N GLN A 156 -8.69 2.78 9.47
CA GLN A 156 -9.92 2.56 8.73
C GLN A 156 -9.67 2.22 7.25
N ALA A 157 -8.69 2.87 6.62
CA ALA A 157 -8.33 2.55 5.25
C ALA A 157 -7.78 1.13 5.12
N ASP A 158 -6.96 0.69 6.07
CA ASP A 158 -6.47 -0.69 6.13
C ASP A 158 -7.61 -1.69 6.37
N LEU A 159 -8.51 -1.39 7.29
CA LEU A 159 -9.69 -2.23 7.59
C LEU A 159 -10.57 -2.44 6.34
N LEU A 160 -10.77 -1.38 5.57
CA LEU A 160 -11.57 -1.39 4.33
C LEU A 160 -10.80 -1.98 3.13
N GLY A 161 -9.52 -2.31 3.28
CA GLY A 161 -8.67 -2.73 2.18
C GLY A 161 -8.45 -1.65 1.12
N ALA A 162 -8.45 -0.38 1.54
CA ALA A 162 -8.26 0.74 0.63
C ALA A 162 -6.83 0.77 0.07
N SER A 163 -6.70 1.03 -1.22
CA SER A 163 -5.39 1.21 -1.86
C SER A 163 -4.85 2.64 -1.76
N ASP A 164 -5.74 3.63 -1.70
CA ASP A 164 -5.36 5.04 -1.65
C ASP A 164 -6.34 5.82 -0.77
N ILE A 165 -5.81 6.82 -0.03
CA ILE A 165 -6.58 7.85 0.65
C ILE A 165 -6.31 9.16 -0.07
N HIS A 166 -7.37 9.82 -0.57
CA HIS A 166 -7.32 11.13 -1.17
C HIS A 166 -7.81 12.17 -0.17
N ILE A 167 -7.00 13.18 0.12
CA ILE A 167 -7.33 14.32 0.98
C ILE A 167 -7.32 15.56 0.10
N GLU A 168 -8.49 16.05 -0.24
CA GLU A 168 -8.70 17.06 -1.27
C GLU A 168 -9.22 18.35 -0.68
N ASN A 169 -8.52 19.45 -0.92
CA ASN A 169 -8.95 20.77 -0.51
C ASN A 169 -10.09 21.26 -1.41
N GLN A 170 -11.22 21.59 -0.78
CA GLN A 170 -12.35 22.24 -1.40
C GLN A 170 -12.41 23.72 -0.95
N ARG A 171 -13.34 24.49 -1.53
CA ARG A 171 -13.48 25.91 -1.18
C ARG A 171 -13.73 26.15 0.31
N GLU A 172 -14.53 25.32 0.96
CA GLU A 172 -14.96 25.51 2.36
C GLU A 172 -14.63 24.33 3.29
N SER A 173 -14.43 23.14 2.73
CA SER A 173 -14.16 21.90 3.46
C SER A 173 -12.97 21.14 2.87
N ILE A 174 -12.60 20.06 3.52
CA ILE A 174 -11.60 19.10 3.04
C ILE A 174 -12.33 17.79 2.83
N ARG A 175 -12.38 17.33 1.58
CA ARG A 175 -13.00 16.06 1.24
C ARG A 175 -12.00 14.93 1.36
N ILE A 176 -12.41 13.85 2.05
CA ILE A 176 -11.64 12.61 2.14
C ILE A 176 -12.34 11.54 1.31
N ARG A 177 -11.58 10.91 0.43
CA ARG A 177 -12.02 9.76 -0.35
C ARG A 177 -11.06 8.60 -0.17
N MET A 178 -11.59 7.39 -0.16
CA MET A 178 -10.81 6.15 -0.12
C MET A 178 -11.08 5.35 -1.39
N ARG A 179 -10.03 4.77 -1.95
CA ARG A 179 -10.15 3.86 -3.10
C ARG A 179 -10.21 2.44 -2.59
N VAL A 180 -11.39 1.86 -2.58
CA VAL A 180 -11.64 0.47 -2.17
C VAL A 180 -11.98 -0.35 -3.41
N ASP A 181 -11.31 -1.47 -3.60
CA ASP A 181 -11.44 -2.35 -4.77
C ASP A 181 -11.42 -1.60 -6.13
N GLY A 182 -10.58 -0.56 -6.23
CA GLY A 182 -10.43 0.27 -7.43
C GLY A 182 -11.49 1.36 -7.61
N ALA A 183 -12.59 1.36 -6.86
CA ALA A 183 -13.60 2.42 -6.85
C ALA A 183 -13.27 3.50 -5.81
N LEU A 184 -13.58 4.75 -6.12
CA LEU A 184 -13.28 5.89 -5.26
C LEU A 184 -14.55 6.33 -4.50
N HIS A 185 -14.54 6.17 -3.18
CA HIS A 185 -15.67 6.47 -2.29
C HIS A 185 -15.39 7.71 -1.45
N THR A 186 -16.34 8.64 -1.37
CA THR A 186 -16.27 9.76 -0.43
C THR A 186 -16.65 9.23 0.96
N VAL A 187 -15.71 9.33 1.92
CA VAL A 187 -15.89 8.80 3.26
C VAL A 187 -16.10 9.88 4.31
N ALA A 188 -15.61 11.09 4.09
CA ALA A 188 -15.80 12.19 5.03
C ALA A 188 -15.55 13.57 4.43
N GLU A 189 -16.05 14.58 5.17
CA GLU A 189 -15.62 15.97 5.04
C GLU A 189 -15.04 16.47 6.37
N LEU A 190 -13.87 17.11 6.31
CA LEU A 190 -13.18 17.65 7.48
C LEU A 190 -13.15 19.17 7.46
N SER A 191 -13.04 19.74 8.66
CA SER A 191 -12.73 21.17 8.84
C SER A 191 -11.27 21.45 8.50
N ARG A 192 -10.98 22.71 8.14
CA ARG A 192 -9.60 23.16 7.85
C ARG A 192 -8.66 23.02 9.06
N ASP A 193 -9.18 23.11 10.27
CA ASP A 193 -8.36 22.99 11.47
C ASP A 193 -7.87 21.55 11.67
N ARG A 194 -8.71 20.55 11.43
CA ARG A 194 -8.30 19.14 11.47
C ARG A 194 -7.32 18.79 10.36
N TYR A 195 -7.52 19.33 9.17
CA TYR A 195 -6.58 19.18 8.07
C TYR A 195 -5.17 19.69 8.44
N ARG A 196 -5.07 20.84 9.13
CA ARG A 196 -3.76 21.36 9.57
C ARG A 196 -3.00 20.37 10.46
N VAL A 197 -3.71 19.63 11.30
CA VAL A 197 -3.08 18.61 12.16
C VAL A 197 -2.60 17.41 11.35
N ILE A 198 -3.44 16.91 10.43
CA ILE A 198 -3.04 15.85 9.49
C ILE A 198 -1.79 16.28 8.71
N MET A 199 -1.78 17.52 8.21
CA MET A 199 -0.64 18.07 7.50
C MET A 199 0.63 18.17 8.36
N ALA A 200 0.50 18.56 9.63
CA ALA A 200 1.64 18.62 10.54
C ALA A 200 2.23 17.22 10.80
N THR A 201 1.37 16.21 10.95
CA THR A 201 1.79 14.81 11.11
C THR A 201 2.50 14.31 9.84
N LEU A 202 1.91 14.52 8.67
CA LEU A 202 2.50 14.10 7.39
C LEU A 202 3.81 14.82 7.08
N ALA A 203 3.88 16.13 7.32
CA ALA A 203 5.12 16.91 7.15
C ALA A 203 6.26 16.37 8.01
N SER A 204 5.93 15.93 9.24
CA SER A 204 6.92 15.37 10.17
C SER A 204 7.40 13.97 9.77
N HIS A 205 6.49 13.08 9.34
CA HIS A 205 6.80 11.68 9.11
C HIS A 205 7.19 11.36 7.66
N ALA A 206 6.57 12.05 6.67
CA ALA A 206 6.85 11.82 5.26
C ALA A 206 7.84 12.81 4.64
N ASN A 207 8.41 13.72 5.44
CA ASN A 207 9.34 14.77 5.01
C ASN A 207 8.78 15.67 3.88
N ILE A 208 7.49 16.05 3.99
CA ILE A 208 6.79 16.92 3.04
C ILE A 208 6.76 18.35 3.57
N SER A 209 7.11 19.34 2.74
CA SER A 209 7.02 20.76 3.08
C SER A 209 5.62 21.30 2.81
N THR A 210 4.96 21.83 3.84
CA THR A 210 3.65 22.50 3.71
C THR A 210 3.71 23.84 2.97
N ALA A 211 4.92 24.39 2.77
CA ALA A 211 5.15 25.66 2.10
C ALA A 211 5.58 25.53 0.64
N SER A 212 5.95 24.34 0.18
CA SER A 212 6.37 24.12 -1.20
C SER A 212 5.17 24.24 -2.16
N ARG A 213 5.42 24.84 -3.32
CA ARG A 213 4.47 24.88 -4.44
C ARG A 213 4.76 23.81 -5.50
N GLU A 214 5.90 23.16 -5.41
CA GLU A 214 6.29 22.09 -6.31
C GLU A 214 5.64 20.77 -5.85
N PRO A 215 5.30 19.85 -6.77
CA PRO A 215 4.89 18.50 -6.41
C PRO A 215 5.94 17.83 -5.53
N GLN A 216 5.51 17.11 -4.53
CA GLN A 216 6.38 16.43 -3.56
C GLN A 216 5.96 14.99 -3.40
N SER A 217 6.93 14.12 -3.19
CA SER A 217 6.75 12.72 -2.85
C SER A 217 7.47 12.41 -1.56
N GLY A 218 6.81 11.66 -0.67
CA GLY A 218 7.36 11.24 0.61
C GLY A 218 7.01 9.79 0.91
N HIS A 219 7.76 9.20 1.85
CA HIS A 219 7.50 7.84 2.33
C HIS A 219 7.42 7.85 3.85
N MET A 220 6.49 7.07 4.39
CA MET A 220 6.39 6.88 5.83
C MET A 220 5.94 5.46 6.15
N GLN A 221 6.18 5.06 7.40
CA GLN A 221 5.70 3.80 7.95
C GLN A 221 4.75 4.08 9.11
N GLN A 222 3.67 3.33 9.18
CA GLN A 222 2.69 3.40 10.26
C GLN A 222 2.51 2.01 10.85
N GLU A 223 2.68 1.90 12.16
CA GLU A 223 2.37 0.66 12.88
C GLU A 223 0.87 0.57 13.14
N ILE A 224 0.26 -0.52 12.72
CA ILE A 224 -1.15 -0.83 12.90
C ILE A 224 -1.28 -2.05 13.81
N HIS A 225 -2.21 -1.98 14.76
CA HIS A 225 -2.48 -3.05 15.70
C HIS A 225 -3.85 -3.65 15.41
N ARG A 226 -3.87 -4.88 14.92
CA ARG A 226 -5.11 -5.59 14.60
C ARG A 226 -5.12 -6.97 15.25
N ASP A 227 -6.21 -7.34 15.91
CA ASP A 227 -6.42 -8.64 16.55
C ASP A 227 -5.25 -9.09 17.48
N GLY A 228 -4.58 -8.11 18.10
CA GLY A 228 -3.43 -8.37 18.98
C GLY A 228 -2.10 -8.58 18.23
N VAL A 229 -2.08 -8.46 16.91
CA VAL A 229 -0.89 -8.51 16.07
C VAL A 229 -0.56 -7.09 15.60
N SER A 230 0.72 -6.72 15.73
CA SER A 230 1.25 -5.47 15.17
C SER A 230 1.82 -5.73 13.79
N HIS A 231 1.44 -4.94 12.80
CA HIS A 231 2.04 -4.95 11.47
C HIS A 231 2.38 -3.54 11.02
N VAL A 232 3.38 -3.42 10.17
CA VAL A 232 3.84 -2.13 9.66
C VAL A 232 3.30 -1.91 8.27
N LEU A 233 2.50 -0.85 8.11
CA LEU A 233 2.00 -0.40 6.83
C LEU A 233 2.95 0.62 6.23
N ASN A 234 3.38 0.38 4.98
CA ASN A 234 4.16 1.34 4.22
C ASN A 234 3.22 2.29 3.47
N LEU A 235 3.51 3.57 3.51
CA LEU A 235 2.71 4.63 2.88
C LEU A 235 3.60 5.48 1.99
N ARG A 236 3.18 5.66 0.74
CA ARG A 236 3.73 6.69 -0.15
C ARG A 236 2.78 7.87 -0.19
N VAL A 237 3.31 9.06 0.02
CA VAL A 237 2.54 10.29 0.07
C VAL A 237 2.93 11.16 -1.11
N GLU A 238 1.95 11.48 -1.95
CA GLU A 238 2.09 12.46 -3.03
C GLU A 238 1.34 13.73 -2.67
N ALA A 239 1.98 14.87 -2.83
CA ALA A 239 1.42 16.17 -2.47
C ALA A 239 1.54 17.16 -3.62
N VAL A 240 0.43 17.79 -3.99
CA VAL A 240 0.37 18.76 -5.09
C VAL A 240 -0.41 20.00 -4.66
N MET A 241 0.15 21.19 -4.90
CA MET A 241 -0.50 22.45 -4.60
C MET A 241 -1.61 22.74 -5.62
N THR A 242 -2.84 22.89 -5.14
CA THR A 242 -4.01 23.30 -5.91
C THR A 242 -4.40 24.76 -5.61
N VAL A 243 -5.42 25.28 -6.28
CA VAL A 243 -5.94 26.62 -6.00
C VAL A 243 -6.57 26.78 -4.61
N TYR A 244 -6.98 25.67 -3.98
CA TYR A 244 -7.60 25.67 -2.66
C TYR A 244 -6.65 25.25 -1.52
N GLY A 245 -5.49 24.72 -1.85
CA GLY A 245 -4.48 24.24 -0.88
C GLY A 245 -3.75 23.03 -1.40
N LEU A 246 -2.97 22.38 -0.53
CA LEU A 246 -2.18 21.21 -0.85
C LEU A 246 -3.05 19.95 -0.82
N ASP A 247 -3.31 19.34 -1.97
CA ASP A 247 -3.98 18.05 -2.05
C ASP A 247 -2.98 16.92 -1.83
N LEU A 248 -3.45 15.85 -1.23
CA LEU A 248 -2.64 14.69 -0.86
C LEU A 248 -3.27 13.40 -1.36
N VAL A 249 -2.42 12.50 -1.79
CA VAL A 249 -2.77 11.09 -2.01
C VAL A 249 -1.81 10.22 -1.20
N LEU A 250 -2.35 9.43 -0.29
CA LEU A 250 -1.61 8.44 0.48
C LEU A 250 -1.90 7.08 -0.13
N ARG A 251 -0.90 6.47 -0.73
CA ARG A 251 -1.00 5.10 -1.24
C ARG A 251 -0.55 4.12 -0.18
N LEU A 252 -1.43 3.19 0.14
CA LEU A 252 -1.19 2.13 1.12
C LEU A 252 -0.57 0.94 0.40
N PHE A 253 0.59 0.52 0.85
CA PHE A 253 1.22 -0.71 0.40
C PHE A 253 0.95 -1.80 1.45
N ASN A 254 -0.22 -2.40 1.33
CA ASN A 254 -0.58 -3.58 2.12
C ASN A 254 -0.32 -4.80 1.22
N PHE A 255 0.88 -5.36 1.33
CA PHE A 255 1.27 -6.50 0.52
C PHE A 255 0.98 -7.78 1.30
N ASP A 256 -0.02 -8.51 0.85
CA ASP A 256 -0.28 -9.85 1.33
C ASP A 256 0.70 -10.82 0.62
N GLU A 257 1.59 -11.45 1.38
CA GLU A 257 2.54 -12.44 0.85
C GLU A 257 1.83 -13.60 0.15
N SER A 258 0.57 -13.87 0.48
CA SER A 258 -0.25 -14.86 -0.22
C SER A 258 -0.46 -14.51 -1.70
N MET A 259 -0.43 -13.22 -2.05
CA MET A 259 -0.53 -12.73 -3.44
C MET A 259 0.71 -13.05 -4.28
N LEU A 260 1.81 -13.52 -3.67
CA LEU A 260 2.98 -14.03 -4.41
C LEU A 260 2.78 -15.43 -4.98
N ASN A 261 1.61 -16.01 -4.85
CA ASN A 261 1.30 -17.34 -5.37
C ASN A 261 0.42 -17.25 -6.61
N LEU A 262 0.95 -17.69 -7.76
CA LEU A 262 0.21 -17.75 -9.03
C LEU A 262 -1.11 -18.54 -8.93
N ASP A 263 -1.17 -19.56 -8.05
CA ASP A 263 -2.37 -20.39 -7.86
C ASP A 263 -3.52 -19.62 -7.19
N LEU A 264 -3.21 -18.52 -6.51
CA LEU A 264 -4.19 -17.69 -5.81
C LEU A 264 -4.70 -16.51 -6.66
N LEU A 265 -4.11 -16.27 -7.84
CA LEU A 265 -4.49 -15.15 -8.70
C LEU A 265 -5.83 -15.36 -9.46
N SER A 266 -6.54 -16.47 -9.26
CA SER A 266 -7.81 -16.77 -9.93
C SER A 266 -7.71 -16.69 -11.47
N ILE A 267 -6.60 -17.13 -12.04
CA ILE A 267 -6.39 -17.23 -13.50
C ILE A 267 -6.93 -18.58 -14.00
N SER A 268 -7.40 -18.62 -15.23
CA SER A 268 -7.90 -19.86 -15.83
C SER A 268 -6.76 -20.87 -16.04
N LYS A 269 -7.11 -22.15 -16.13
CA LYS A 269 -6.14 -23.22 -16.38
C LYS A 269 -5.34 -23.00 -17.66
N LYS A 270 -5.98 -22.55 -18.74
CA LYS A 270 -5.32 -22.25 -20.03
C LYS A 270 -4.32 -21.10 -19.88
N GLU A 271 -4.72 -20.01 -19.20
CA GLU A 271 -3.82 -18.86 -18.96
C GLU A 271 -2.62 -19.27 -18.13
N ARG A 272 -2.82 -20.12 -17.13
CA ARG A 272 -1.75 -20.66 -16.29
C ARG A 272 -0.79 -21.54 -17.11
N GLU A 273 -1.29 -22.45 -17.92
CA GLU A 273 -0.46 -23.32 -18.78
C GLU A 273 0.40 -22.52 -19.74
N GLN A 274 -0.10 -21.41 -20.31
CA GLN A 274 0.65 -20.54 -21.19
C GLN A 274 1.78 -19.78 -20.44
N ILE A 275 1.54 -19.34 -19.21
CA ILE A 275 2.56 -18.74 -18.36
C ILE A 275 3.62 -19.79 -18.02
N ASP A 276 3.21 -20.96 -17.54
CA ASP A 276 4.10 -22.04 -17.12
C ASP A 276 4.99 -22.53 -18.28
N GLU A 277 4.44 -22.60 -19.50
CA GLU A 277 5.24 -22.91 -20.69
C GLU A 277 6.38 -21.92 -20.87
N VAL A 278 6.08 -20.61 -20.83
CA VAL A 278 7.09 -19.58 -21.07
C VAL A 278 8.15 -19.57 -19.98
N ILE A 279 7.76 -19.67 -18.72
CA ILE A 279 8.70 -19.63 -17.59
C ILE A 279 9.49 -20.91 -17.40
N SER A 280 9.10 -22.01 -18.05
CA SER A 280 9.87 -23.25 -18.10
C SER A 280 11.10 -23.15 -19.02
N HIS A 281 11.11 -22.18 -19.94
CA HIS A 281 12.22 -21.96 -20.85
C HIS A 281 13.34 -21.14 -20.19
N PRO A 282 14.61 -21.43 -20.49
CA PRO A 282 15.74 -20.69 -19.93
C PRO A 282 15.90 -19.30 -20.51
N ARG A 283 15.19 -18.99 -21.60
CA ARG A 283 15.31 -17.72 -22.34
C ARG A 283 14.01 -17.33 -23.02
N GLY A 284 13.87 -16.06 -23.29
CA GLY A 284 12.71 -15.47 -23.93
C GLY A 284 12.21 -14.27 -23.14
N MET A 285 11.14 -13.65 -23.59
CA MET A 285 10.55 -12.48 -22.95
C MET A 285 9.06 -12.69 -22.73
N LEU A 286 8.61 -12.41 -21.50
CA LEU A 286 7.22 -12.24 -21.13
C LEU A 286 6.95 -10.77 -20.83
N LEU A 287 5.91 -10.22 -21.46
CA LEU A 287 5.56 -8.82 -21.34
C LEU A 287 4.17 -8.65 -20.71
N MET A 288 4.10 -8.01 -19.54
CA MET A 288 2.84 -7.64 -18.88
C MET A 288 2.38 -6.25 -19.33
N VAL A 289 1.13 -6.13 -19.73
CA VAL A 289 0.57 -4.92 -20.34
C VAL A 289 -0.67 -4.44 -19.58
N GLY A 290 -0.82 -3.14 -19.46
CA GLY A 290 -2.01 -2.53 -18.86
C GLY A 290 -1.73 -1.18 -18.21
N PRO A 291 -2.77 -0.45 -17.81
CA PRO A 291 -2.64 0.82 -17.08
C PRO A 291 -2.10 0.61 -15.66
N THR A 292 -1.85 1.72 -14.99
CA THR A 292 -1.53 1.70 -13.55
C THR A 292 -2.69 1.10 -12.77
N GLY A 293 -2.39 0.25 -11.78
CA GLY A 293 -3.40 -0.41 -10.95
C GLY A 293 -4.07 -1.63 -11.57
N SER A 294 -3.61 -2.12 -12.73
CA SER A 294 -4.15 -3.35 -13.35
C SER A 294 -3.57 -4.66 -12.76
N GLY A 295 -2.72 -4.59 -11.74
CA GLY A 295 -2.16 -5.76 -11.07
C GLY A 295 -0.91 -6.35 -11.74
N LYS A 296 -0.25 -5.65 -12.68
CA LYS A 296 0.96 -6.12 -13.38
C LYS A 296 2.08 -6.52 -12.42
N SER A 297 2.43 -5.65 -11.46
CA SER A 297 3.50 -5.91 -10.49
C SER A 297 3.20 -7.14 -9.66
N THR A 298 1.96 -7.30 -9.18
CA THR A 298 1.53 -8.48 -8.41
C THR A 298 1.72 -9.75 -9.22
N THR A 299 1.26 -9.78 -10.47
CA THR A 299 1.41 -10.97 -11.35
C THR A 299 2.87 -11.24 -11.67
N LEU A 300 3.67 -10.21 -11.97
CA LEU A 300 5.13 -10.36 -12.20
C LEU A 300 5.83 -10.91 -10.96
N TYR A 301 5.49 -10.39 -9.77
CA TYR A 301 6.07 -10.87 -8.52
C TYR A 301 5.67 -12.32 -8.21
N SER A 302 4.42 -12.71 -8.52
CA SER A 302 3.98 -14.11 -8.40
C SER A 302 4.74 -15.03 -9.35
N ILE A 303 5.02 -14.58 -10.58
CA ILE A 303 5.87 -15.31 -11.54
C ILE A 303 7.31 -15.40 -11.02
N LEU A 304 7.89 -14.30 -10.54
CA LEU A 304 9.23 -14.30 -9.97
C LEU A 304 9.35 -15.24 -8.77
N ASN A 305 8.34 -15.26 -7.91
CA ASN A 305 8.31 -16.17 -6.76
C ASN A 305 8.22 -17.63 -7.18
N ALA A 306 7.45 -17.95 -8.21
CA ALA A 306 7.40 -19.30 -8.78
C ALA A 306 8.74 -19.74 -9.41
N LEU A 307 9.53 -18.78 -9.91
CA LEU A 307 10.87 -19.00 -10.45
C LEU A 307 11.97 -19.02 -9.39
N ASN A 308 11.70 -18.57 -8.18
CA ASN A 308 12.66 -18.34 -7.10
C ASN A 308 13.11 -19.64 -6.45
N THR A 309 14.04 -20.31 -7.08
CA THR A 309 14.65 -21.57 -6.61
C THR A 309 16.14 -21.36 -6.34
N PRO A 310 16.79 -22.14 -5.47
CA PRO A 310 18.19 -21.95 -5.10
C PRO A 310 19.19 -22.05 -6.26
N ASP A 311 18.81 -22.67 -7.36
CA ASP A 311 19.60 -22.88 -8.57
C ASP A 311 19.43 -21.77 -9.62
N ARG A 312 18.57 -20.76 -9.34
CA ARG A 312 18.32 -19.64 -10.26
C ARG A 312 18.71 -18.30 -9.65
N LYS A 313 19.45 -17.51 -10.38
CA LYS A 313 19.78 -16.14 -10.01
C LYS A 313 18.80 -15.16 -10.65
N ILE A 314 17.99 -14.55 -9.82
CA ILE A 314 16.96 -13.59 -10.24
C ILE A 314 17.38 -12.19 -9.83
N ILE A 315 17.35 -11.25 -10.80
CA ILE A 315 17.64 -9.83 -10.54
C ILE A 315 16.51 -8.98 -11.11
N THR A 316 16.05 -7.99 -10.34
CA THR A 316 15.05 -7.03 -10.78
C THR A 316 15.62 -5.61 -10.83
N LEU A 317 15.05 -4.77 -11.71
CA LEU A 317 15.30 -3.34 -11.83
C LEU A 317 13.95 -2.62 -11.71
N GLU A 318 13.75 -1.80 -10.70
CA GLU A 318 12.43 -1.26 -10.35
C GLU A 318 12.47 0.23 -9.98
N ASP A 319 11.39 0.97 -10.23
CA ASP A 319 11.27 2.40 -9.95
C ASP A 319 9.90 2.74 -9.32
N PRO A 320 9.78 2.68 -7.97
CA PRO A 320 10.69 2.04 -7.01
C PRO A 320 10.44 0.52 -6.84
N VAL A 321 11.19 -0.14 -5.96
CA VAL A 321 10.86 -1.48 -5.45
C VAL A 321 9.63 -1.35 -4.56
N GLU A 322 8.51 -1.97 -4.97
CA GLU A 322 7.25 -1.91 -4.23
C GLU A 322 7.28 -2.81 -2.98
N ASN A 323 7.81 -4.04 -3.14
CA ASN A 323 7.93 -5.01 -2.05
C ASN A 323 9.20 -5.84 -2.18
N THR A 324 9.78 -6.24 -1.07
CA THR A 324 10.96 -7.11 -1.07
C THR A 324 10.56 -8.57 -1.14
N ILE A 325 11.23 -9.33 -2.02
CA ILE A 325 11.04 -10.78 -2.18
C ILE A 325 12.31 -11.47 -1.70
N PRO A 326 12.26 -12.27 -0.63
CA PRO A 326 13.43 -13.01 -0.16
C PRO A 326 14.05 -13.88 -1.27
N GLY A 327 15.37 -13.86 -1.39
CA GLY A 327 16.08 -14.66 -2.39
C GLY A 327 16.26 -13.98 -3.76
N ILE A 328 15.65 -12.82 -3.99
CA ILE A 328 15.76 -12.04 -5.24
C ILE A 328 16.60 -10.78 -5.01
N ALA A 329 17.52 -10.49 -5.93
CA ALA A 329 18.30 -9.26 -5.91
C ALA A 329 17.51 -8.13 -6.58
N GLN A 330 16.84 -7.29 -5.80
CA GLN A 330 16.03 -6.18 -6.28
C GLN A 330 16.83 -4.87 -6.25
N ILE A 331 16.96 -4.22 -7.39
CA ILE A 331 17.78 -3.01 -7.58
C ILE A 331 16.85 -1.84 -7.88
N PRO A 332 16.78 -0.83 -7.00
CA PRO A 332 16.03 0.38 -7.27
C PRO A 332 16.72 1.22 -8.35
N ILE A 333 15.94 1.72 -9.31
CA ILE A 333 16.37 2.69 -10.33
C ILE A 333 15.71 4.02 -10.03
N ASP A 334 16.51 5.05 -9.80
CA ASP A 334 15.99 6.40 -9.55
C ASP A 334 15.96 7.20 -10.85
N THR A 335 14.85 7.10 -11.59
CA THR A 335 14.67 7.84 -12.84
C THR A 335 14.56 9.34 -12.64
N THR A 336 14.16 9.81 -11.45
CA THR A 336 14.07 11.24 -11.13
C THR A 336 15.46 11.88 -11.03
N ASN A 337 16.46 11.12 -10.59
CA ASN A 337 17.88 11.52 -10.56
C ASN A 337 18.67 11.13 -11.81
N GLY A 338 17.98 10.78 -12.90
CA GLY A 338 18.57 10.56 -14.21
C GLY A 338 19.14 9.15 -14.43
N GLN A 339 18.89 8.20 -13.53
CA GLN A 339 19.22 6.79 -13.80
C GLN A 339 18.30 6.24 -14.88
N ARG A 340 18.81 5.33 -15.70
CA ARG A 340 18.08 4.74 -16.82
C ARG A 340 18.02 3.22 -16.70
N PHE A 341 16.85 2.65 -16.98
CA PHE A 341 16.67 1.19 -16.99
C PHE A 341 17.64 0.50 -17.95
N ALA A 342 17.94 1.08 -19.12
CA ALA A 342 18.88 0.53 -20.08
C ALA A 342 20.31 0.35 -19.51
N ASP A 343 20.80 1.33 -18.75
CA ASP A 343 22.14 1.28 -18.14
C ASP A 343 22.20 0.28 -16.98
N GLY A 344 21.16 0.27 -16.16
CA GLY A 344 20.95 -0.73 -15.11
C GLY A 344 20.94 -2.14 -15.70
N LEU A 345 20.16 -2.37 -16.76
CA LEU A 345 20.03 -3.66 -17.42
C LEU A 345 21.38 -4.16 -17.99
N ARG A 346 22.14 -3.32 -18.70
CA ARG A 346 23.49 -3.68 -19.16
C ARG A 346 24.43 -4.05 -18.01
N SER A 347 24.24 -3.45 -16.85
CA SER A 347 25.06 -3.73 -15.68
C SER A 347 24.71 -5.05 -15.03
N VAL A 348 23.43 -5.36 -14.87
CA VAL A 348 22.99 -6.63 -14.24
C VAL A 348 23.23 -7.84 -15.10
N LEU A 349 23.20 -7.71 -16.44
CA LEU A 349 23.54 -8.79 -17.35
C LEU A 349 25.00 -9.30 -17.19
N ARG A 350 25.90 -8.50 -16.59
CA ARG A 350 27.26 -8.92 -16.24
C ARG A 350 27.35 -9.64 -14.89
N LEU A 351 26.26 -9.74 -14.17
CA LEU A 351 26.18 -10.44 -12.89
C LEU A 351 25.73 -11.89 -13.03
N ASP A 352 25.67 -12.40 -14.28
CA ASP A 352 25.30 -13.78 -14.63
C ASP A 352 23.91 -14.17 -14.07
N PRO A 353 22.84 -13.44 -14.41
CA PRO A 353 21.48 -13.79 -13.99
C PRO A 353 20.88 -14.84 -14.93
N ASP A 354 20.00 -15.70 -14.41
CA ASP A 354 19.12 -16.58 -15.20
C ASP A 354 17.84 -15.84 -15.62
N VAL A 355 17.29 -15.04 -14.68
CA VAL A 355 16.06 -14.29 -14.85
C VAL A 355 16.29 -12.82 -14.53
N VAL A 356 15.83 -11.95 -15.42
CA VAL A 356 15.88 -10.50 -15.22
C VAL A 356 14.48 -9.92 -15.34
N MET A 357 14.02 -9.17 -14.34
CA MET A 357 12.83 -8.34 -14.45
C MET A 357 13.22 -6.88 -14.65
N VAL A 358 12.68 -6.27 -15.70
CA VAL A 358 12.73 -4.81 -15.91
C VAL A 358 11.37 -4.24 -15.57
N GLY A 359 11.27 -3.42 -14.53
CA GLY A 359 10.01 -2.89 -14.01
C GLY A 359 9.11 -2.37 -15.11
N GLU A 360 9.66 -1.57 -16.03
CA GLU A 360 8.94 -1.15 -17.23
C GLU A 360 9.85 -0.77 -18.39
N ILE A 361 9.33 -0.92 -19.60
CA ILE A 361 9.98 -0.46 -20.83
C ILE A 361 9.28 0.82 -21.28
N ARG A 362 10.01 1.96 -21.20
CA ARG A 362 9.52 3.28 -21.62
C ARG A 362 10.17 3.80 -22.89
N ASP A 363 11.37 3.33 -23.21
CA ASP A 363 12.20 3.86 -24.28
C ASP A 363 12.80 2.76 -25.17
N ASN A 364 13.23 3.17 -26.38
CA ASN A 364 13.75 2.27 -27.39
C ASN A 364 15.04 1.57 -26.97
N GLU A 365 15.86 2.20 -26.15
CA GLU A 365 17.14 1.64 -25.72
C GLU A 365 16.93 0.52 -24.71
N THR A 366 16.01 0.72 -23.75
CA THR A 366 15.59 -0.31 -22.81
C THR A 366 14.94 -1.49 -23.54
N ALA A 367 14.05 -1.22 -24.51
CA ALA A 367 13.40 -2.27 -25.31
C ALA A 367 14.43 -3.12 -26.08
N LYS A 368 15.36 -2.50 -26.79
CA LYS A 368 16.40 -3.20 -27.53
C LYS A 368 17.32 -4.03 -26.64
N THR A 369 17.72 -3.47 -25.49
CA THR A 369 18.59 -4.17 -24.53
C THR A 369 17.87 -5.37 -23.91
N ALA A 370 16.59 -5.25 -23.56
CA ALA A 370 15.77 -6.33 -23.00
C ALA A 370 15.58 -7.48 -24.02
N ILE A 371 15.31 -7.14 -25.29
CA ILE A 371 15.20 -8.14 -26.37
C ILE A 371 16.53 -8.83 -26.61
N GLN A 372 17.65 -8.10 -26.66
CA GLN A 372 18.96 -8.71 -26.77
C GLN A 372 19.25 -9.67 -25.62
N ALA A 373 18.95 -9.30 -24.39
CA ALA A 373 19.10 -10.17 -23.22
C ALA A 373 18.30 -11.48 -23.38
N SER A 374 17.04 -11.37 -23.83
CA SER A 374 16.15 -12.52 -24.01
C SER A 374 16.62 -13.50 -25.11
N ILE A 375 17.35 -13.02 -26.10
CA ILE A 375 17.96 -13.86 -27.17
C ILE A 375 19.24 -14.52 -26.69
N THR A 376 20.04 -13.81 -25.89
CA THR A 376 21.38 -14.24 -25.47
C THR A 376 21.39 -15.18 -24.26
N GLY A 377 20.23 -15.70 -23.81
CA GLY A 377 20.19 -16.78 -22.85
C GLY A 377 19.42 -16.45 -21.56
N HIS A 378 18.81 -15.28 -21.43
CA HIS A 378 18.11 -14.87 -20.21
C HIS A 378 16.58 -14.94 -20.39
N LEU A 379 15.87 -15.33 -19.35
CA LEU A 379 14.42 -15.11 -19.24
C LEU A 379 14.19 -13.67 -18.78
N VAL A 380 13.55 -12.86 -19.62
CA VAL A 380 13.27 -11.44 -19.34
C VAL A 380 11.78 -11.25 -19.06
N LEU A 381 11.48 -10.69 -17.91
CA LEU A 381 10.12 -10.28 -17.53
C LEU A 381 10.07 -8.75 -17.55
N SER A 382 8.99 -8.16 -18.07
CA SER A 382 8.85 -6.71 -18.02
C SER A 382 7.40 -6.27 -18.08
N SER A 383 7.15 -5.01 -17.69
CA SER A 383 5.86 -4.37 -17.93
C SER A 383 5.94 -3.34 -19.06
N PHE A 384 4.76 -3.06 -19.62
CA PHE A 384 4.61 -2.11 -20.73
C PHE A 384 3.25 -1.42 -20.65
N HIS A 385 3.18 -0.15 -21.02
CA HIS A 385 1.93 0.60 -21.04
C HIS A 385 1.27 0.54 -22.41
N ALA A 386 0.22 -0.26 -22.53
CA ALA A 386 -0.69 -0.28 -23.68
C ALA A 386 -2.08 -0.77 -23.24
N ASN A 387 -3.07 -0.64 -24.12
CA ASN A 387 -4.45 -1.00 -23.79
C ASN A 387 -4.80 -2.45 -24.10
N SER A 388 -4.08 -3.11 -25.04
CA SER A 388 -4.24 -4.51 -25.41
C SER A 388 -2.90 -5.12 -25.75
N THR A 389 -2.85 -6.45 -25.90
CA THR A 389 -1.64 -7.17 -26.29
C THR A 389 -1.19 -6.82 -27.70
N ALA A 390 -2.13 -6.73 -28.64
CA ALA A 390 -1.86 -6.35 -30.02
C ALA A 390 -1.31 -4.92 -30.14
N ALA A 391 -1.88 -3.98 -29.38
CA ALA A 391 -1.37 -2.60 -29.33
C ALA A 391 0.05 -2.52 -28.73
N ALA A 392 0.34 -3.33 -27.70
CA ALA A 392 1.67 -3.43 -27.13
C ALA A 392 2.68 -4.00 -28.12
N PHE A 393 2.28 -5.02 -28.85
CA PHE A 393 3.12 -5.69 -29.83
C PHE A 393 3.42 -4.78 -31.03
N SER A 394 2.42 -4.09 -31.57
CA SER A 394 2.59 -3.07 -32.62
C SER A 394 3.57 -1.98 -32.18
N ARG A 395 3.36 -1.40 -30.98
CA ARG A 395 4.25 -0.38 -30.41
C ARG A 395 5.67 -0.91 -30.15
N MET A 396 5.82 -2.17 -29.77
CA MET A 396 7.13 -2.80 -29.64
C MET A 396 7.85 -2.83 -31.01
N ILE A 397 7.15 -3.20 -32.08
CA ILE A 397 7.70 -3.17 -33.44
C ILE A 397 8.15 -1.76 -33.83
N ASP A 398 7.36 -0.73 -33.51
CA ASP A 398 7.72 0.67 -33.75
C ASP A 398 9.01 1.08 -33.02
N MET A 399 9.21 0.59 -31.79
CA MET A 399 10.38 0.93 -30.97
C MET A 399 11.65 0.23 -31.42
N ILE A 400 11.58 -1.03 -31.83
CA ILE A 400 12.77 -1.86 -32.14
C ILE A 400 13.01 -2.04 -33.63
N GLY A 401 11.98 -1.80 -34.45
CA GLY A 401 11.95 -2.11 -35.87
C GLY A 401 11.65 -3.58 -36.16
N GLN A 402 11.25 -3.87 -37.40
CA GLN A 402 11.10 -5.26 -37.87
C GLN A 402 12.48 -5.88 -38.04
N ASN A 403 12.72 -6.99 -37.34
CA ASN A 403 13.99 -7.69 -37.38
C ASN A 403 13.81 -9.20 -37.16
N PRO A 404 14.18 -10.04 -38.12
CA PRO A 404 14.05 -11.50 -38.00
C PRO A 404 14.74 -12.08 -36.75
N ILE A 405 15.84 -11.46 -36.29
CA ILE A 405 16.56 -11.90 -35.09
C ILE A 405 15.68 -11.75 -33.83
N PHE A 406 14.81 -10.76 -33.81
CA PHE A 406 13.94 -10.48 -32.66
C PHE A 406 12.67 -11.32 -32.66
N SER A 407 12.34 -11.98 -33.76
CA SER A 407 11.07 -12.73 -33.90
C SER A 407 10.87 -13.83 -32.86
N SER A 408 11.95 -14.42 -32.35
CA SER A 408 11.91 -15.46 -31.32
C SER A 408 12.13 -14.94 -29.88
N ALA A 409 12.35 -13.64 -29.72
CA ALA A 409 12.65 -13.04 -28.42
C ALA A 409 11.44 -13.01 -27.51
N VAL A 410 10.34 -12.40 -27.99
CA VAL A 410 9.07 -12.31 -27.24
C VAL A 410 8.29 -13.61 -27.40
N ARG A 411 7.88 -14.21 -26.29
CA ARG A 411 7.11 -15.46 -26.28
C ARG A 411 5.64 -15.24 -25.92
N LEU A 412 5.39 -14.35 -24.99
CA LEU A 412 4.04 -14.12 -24.47
C LEU A 412 3.87 -12.63 -24.11
N VAL A 413 2.75 -12.06 -24.53
CA VAL A 413 2.29 -10.74 -24.11
C VAL A 413 0.96 -10.91 -23.39
N ILE A 414 0.86 -10.41 -22.17
CA ILE A 414 -0.34 -10.52 -21.33
C ILE A 414 -0.88 -9.12 -21.04
N ALA A 415 -2.05 -8.80 -21.53
CA ALA A 415 -2.78 -7.62 -21.10
C ALA A 415 -3.71 -7.98 -19.95
N GLN A 416 -3.69 -7.15 -18.91
CA GLN A 416 -4.41 -7.42 -17.66
C GLN A 416 -5.22 -6.22 -17.20
N ARG A 417 -6.41 -6.51 -16.66
CA ARG A 417 -7.25 -5.60 -15.89
C ARG A 417 -7.67 -6.28 -14.60
N LEU A 418 -8.01 -5.49 -13.59
CA LEU A 418 -8.63 -5.99 -12.37
C LEU A 418 -10.09 -5.57 -12.32
N VAL A 419 -10.98 -6.55 -12.19
CA VAL A 419 -12.41 -6.36 -11.96
C VAL A 419 -12.76 -6.75 -10.53
N ARG A 420 -13.76 -6.12 -9.91
CA ARG A 420 -14.23 -6.48 -8.58
C ARG A 420 -14.86 -7.88 -8.62
N ARG A 421 -14.55 -8.69 -7.62
CA ARG A 421 -15.11 -10.03 -7.45
C ARG A 421 -16.45 -9.94 -6.74
N LEU A 422 -17.49 -10.56 -7.31
CA LEU A 422 -18.76 -10.72 -6.64
C LEU A 422 -18.60 -11.53 -5.35
N TRP A 423 -19.31 -11.11 -4.29
CA TRP A 423 -19.37 -11.87 -3.06
C TRP A 423 -20.31 -13.05 -3.21
N ASP A 424 -19.76 -14.26 -3.09
CA ASP A 424 -20.48 -15.51 -3.41
C ASP A 424 -21.72 -15.72 -2.55
N ASP A 425 -21.69 -15.27 -1.28
CA ASP A 425 -22.78 -15.48 -0.32
C ASP A 425 -23.97 -14.52 -0.54
N SER A 426 -23.81 -13.43 -1.29
CA SER A 426 -24.87 -12.43 -1.47
C SER A 426 -25.25 -12.17 -2.93
N LYS A 427 -24.46 -12.62 -3.91
CA LYS A 427 -24.77 -12.39 -5.32
C LYS A 427 -26.11 -13.05 -5.72
N GLU A 428 -26.86 -12.39 -6.56
CA GLU A 428 -28.12 -12.89 -7.09
C GLU A 428 -28.07 -13.13 -8.60
N GLU A 429 -28.59 -14.27 -9.01
CA GLU A 429 -28.74 -14.65 -10.41
C GLU A 429 -29.96 -13.94 -11.01
N TYR A 430 -29.86 -13.47 -12.25
CA TYR A 430 -30.98 -12.88 -12.96
C TYR A 430 -30.97 -13.19 -14.46
N GLU A 431 -32.16 -13.14 -15.08
CA GLU A 431 -32.31 -13.28 -16.53
C GLU A 431 -31.97 -11.96 -17.21
N PRO A 432 -30.98 -11.90 -18.11
CA PRO A 432 -30.70 -10.69 -18.86
C PRO A 432 -31.78 -10.37 -19.88
N ASP A 433 -31.93 -9.10 -20.21
CA ASP A 433 -32.81 -8.65 -21.27
C ASP A 433 -32.33 -9.08 -22.68
N GLU A 434 -33.20 -8.92 -23.69
CA GLU A 434 -32.89 -9.33 -25.06
C GLU A 434 -31.71 -8.55 -25.68
N ALA A 435 -31.55 -7.28 -25.33
CA ALA A 435 -30.47 -6.45 -25.81
C ALA A 435 -29.11 -6.94 -25.26
N THR A 436 -29.06 -7.22 -23.95
CA THR A 436 -27.90 -7.79 -23.28
C THR A 436 -27.54 -9.17 -23.83
N ARG A 437 -28.55 -10.04 -24.04
CA ARG A 437 -28.33 -11.36 -24.67
C ARG A 437 -27.69 -11.24 -26.05
N LYS A 438 -28.22 -10.35 -26.88
CA LYS A 438 -27.70 -10.11 -28.23
C LYS A 438 -26.27 -9.57 -28.19
N TRP A 439 -26.00 -8.64 -27.29
CA TRP A 439 -24.66 -8.08 -27.12
C TRP A 439 -23.63 -9.13 -26.67
N VAL A 440 -23.95 -9.94 -25.67
CA VAL A 440 -23.09 -11.04 -25.20
C VAL A 440 -22.79 -12.02 -26.34
N LYS A 441 -23.81 -12.42 -27.10
CA LYS A 441 -23.62 -13.31 -28.26
C LYS A 441 -22.71 -12.69 -29.33
N GLU A 442 -22.82 -11.40 -29.59
CA GLU A 442 -21.95 -10.72 -30.56
C GLU A 442 -20.51 -10.63 -30.08
N VAL A 443 -20.28 -10.35 -28.79
CA VAL A 443 -18.92 -10.31 -28.21
C VAL A 443 -18.25 -11.68 -28.25
N LEU A 444 -19.00 -12.75 -28.02
CA LEU A 444 -18.46 -14.11 -27.92
C LEU A 444 -18.55 -14.93 -29.23
N LYS A 445 -19.00 -14.34 -30.34
CA LYS A 445 -19.22 -15.09 -31.58
C LYS A 445 -17.94 -15.69 -32.18
N ASP A 446 -16.81 -15.00 -32.00
CA ASP A 446 -15.50 -15.42 -32.53
C ASP A 446 -14.63 -16.07 -31.43
N LEU A 447 -15.27 -16.66 -30.41
CA LEU A 447 -14.57 -17.34 -29.33
C LEU A 447 -13.95 -18.66 -29.83
N PRO A 448 -12.70 -18.98 -29.47
CA PRO A 448 -12.09 -20.26 -29.84
C PRO A 448 -12.86 -21.47 -29.30
N GLU A 449 -12.98 -22.52 -30.09
CA GLU A 449 -13.77 -23.74 -29.73
C GLU A 449 -13.29 -24.43 -28.44
N ASN A 450 -12.04 -24.25 -28.06
CA ASN A 450 -11.43 -24.85 -26.86
C ASN A 450 -11.61 -24.02 -25.59
N VAL A 451 -12.40 -22.95 -25.63
CA VAL A 451 -12.72 -22.10 -24.46
C VAL A 451 -14.04 -22.55 -23.87
N ASP A 452 -14.04 -22.81 -22.58
CA ASP A 452 -15.25 -23.14 -21.85
C ASP A 452 -16.20 -21.95 -21.81
N CYS A 453 -17.35 -22.10 -22.48
CA CYS A 453 -18.37 -21.07 -22.60
C CYS A 453 -19.72 -21.66 -22.24
N PRO A 454 -20.48 -21.01 -21.32
CA PRO A 454 -21.87 -21.43 -21.06
C PRO A 454 -22.75 -21.38 -22.30
N ASP A 455 -23.86 -22.11 -22.29
CA ASP A 455 -24.85 -22.06 -23.38
C ASP A 455 -25.40 -20.64 -23.54
N LEU A 456 -25.09 -20.02 -24.69
CA LEU A 456 -25.48 -18.64 -24.99
C LEU A 456 -26.98 -18.44 -25.28
N ASP A 457 -27.77 -19.53 -25.35
CA ASP A 457 -29.21 -19.43 -25.49
C ASP A 457 -29.94 -19.36 -24.13
N THR A 458 -29.35 -19.94 -23.09
CA THR A 458 -29.97 -20.08 -21.76
C THR A 458 -29.19 -19.47 -20.61
N PHE A 459 -28.12 -18.72 -20.89
CA PHE A 459 -27.28 -18.17 -19.83
C PHE A 459 -28.02 -17.16 -18.94
N LYS A 460 -27.58 -17.08 -17.71
CA LYS A 460 -27.94 -16.07 -16.73
C LYS A 460 -26.77 -15.19 -16.37
N LEU A 461 -27.06 -14.08 -15.74
CA LEU A 461 -26.07 -13.15 -15.22
C LEU A 461 -26.24 -12.98 -13.71
N TRP A 462 -25.28 -12.34 -13.10
CA TRP A 462 -25.24 -12.14 -11.66
C TRP A 462 -25.15 -10.65 -11.35
N ARG A 463 -25.83 -10.23 -10.29
CA ARG A 463 -25.75 -8.87 -9.77
C ARG A 463 -25.17 -8.86 -8.35
N ALA A 464 -24.46 -7.80 -8.03
CA ALA A 464 -23.96 -7.54 -6.69
C ALA A 464 -25.13 -7.18 -5.76
N VAL A 465 -25.22 -7.83 -4.62
CA VAL A 465 -26.20 -7.51 -3.58
C VAL A 465 -25.44 -7.05 -2.34
N PRO A 466 -25.62 -5.80 -1.92
CA PRO A 466 -25.02 -5.28 -0.70
C PRO A 466 -25.50 -6.04 0.54
N THR A 467 -24.59 -6.25 1.50
CA THR A 467 -24.86 -6.77 2.85
C THR A 467 -24.13 -5.90 3.87
N ASP A 468 -24.45 -6.06 5.16
CA ASP A 468 -23.76 -5.31 6.23
C ASP A 468 -22.24 -5.61 6.24
N ASP A 469 -21.83 -6.84 5.93
CA ASP A 469 -20.41 -7.23 5.88
C ASP A 469 -19.72 -6.84 4.57
N VAL A 470 -20.47 -6.71 3.47
CA VAL A 470 -19.97 -6.39 2.13
C VAL A 470 -20.87 -5.34 1.48
N PRO A 471 -20.70 -4.08 1.82
CA PRO A 471 -21.63 -2.99 1.47
C PRO A 471 -21.88 -2.76 -0.02
N PHE A 472 -20.96 -3.23 -0.87
CA PHE A 472 -21.09 -3.09 -2.34
C PHE A 472 -21.43 -4.40 -3.03
N GLY A 473 -21.54 -5.52 -2.29
CA GLY A 473 -21.74 -6.87 -2.85
C GLY A 473 -20.51 -7.40 -3.61
N TYR A 474 -19.35 -6.72 -3.50
CA TYR A 474 -18.08 -7.16 -4.06
C TYR A 474 -17.03 -7.28 -2.95
N LYS A 475 -16.19 -8.31 -3.03
CA LYS A 475 -15.07 -8.50 -2.10
C LYS A 475 -13.81 -8.91 -2.83
N GLY A 476 -12.83 -8.01 -2.83
CA GLY A 476 -11.57 -8.19 -3.53
C GLY A 476 -11.70 -8.05 -5.05
N ARG A 477 -10.63 -8.40 -5.75
CA ARG A 477 -10.51 -8.25 -7.21
C ARG A 477 -9.96 -9.52 -7.83
N ILE A 478 -10.34 -9.77 -9.09
CA ILE A 478 -9.78 -10.85 -9.91
C ILE A 478 -9.15 -10.25 -11.17
N PRO A 479 -8.06 -10.84 -11.69
CA PRO A 479 -7.51 -10.46 -12.97
C PRO A 479 -8.38 -10.97 -14.11
N VAL A 480 -8.56 -10.14 -15.11
CA VAL A 480 -9.04 -10.52 -16.45
C VAL A 480 -7.88 -10.34 -17.38
N MET A 481 -7.53 -11.38 -18.12
CA MET A 481 -6.34 -11.43 -18.95
C MET A 481 -6.68 -11.67 -20.43
N GLU A 482 -5.89 -11.05 -21.28
CA GLU A 482 -5.78 -11.33 -22.70
C GLU A 482 -4.34 -11.79 -22.96
N GLN A 483 -4.13 -12.97 -23.50
CA GLN A 483 -2.81 -13.55 -23.70
C GLN A 483 -2.54 -13.75 -25.19
N LEU A 484 -1.58 -13.02 -25.71
CA LEU A 484 -1.07 -13.17 -27.07
C LEU A 484 0.20 -14.03 -27.03
N VAL A 485 0.05 -15.30 -27.44
CA VAL A 485 1.19 -16.19 -27.65
C VAL A 485 1.86 -15.83 -28.97
N VAL A 486 3.17 -15.60 -28.95
CA VAL A 486 3.92 -15.22 -30.14
C VAL A 486 4.19 -16.46 -31.00
N SER A 487 3.14 -16.93 -31.67
CA SER A 487 3.11 -18.01 -32.63
C SER A 487 3.92 -17.69 -33.89
N GLU A 488 4.02 -18.64 -34.82
CA GLU A 488 4.64 -18.39 -36.11
C GLU A 488 3.90 -17.32 -36.95
N ASN A 489 2.55 -17.25 -36.82
CA ASN A 489 1.77 -16.19 -37.48
C ASN A 489 2.11 -14.81 -36.94
N ILE A 490 2.25 -14.68 -35.62
CA ILE A 490 2.62 -13.42 -34.98
C ILE A 490 4.07 -13.04 -35.23
N GLN A 491 4.98 -14.01 -35.30
CA GLN A 491 6.39 -13.76 -35.64
C GLN A 491 6.61 -13.13 -37.03
N LYS A 492 5.70 -13.37 -37.98
CA LYS A 492 5.74 -12.76 -39.32
C LYS A 492 5.76 -11.23 -39.27
N PHE A 493 5.04 -10.64 -38.34
CA PHE A 493 5.02 -9.18 -38.13
C PHE A 493 6.39 -8.65 -37.68
N LEU A 494 7.09 -9.36 -36.79
CA LEU A 494 8.44 -8.99 -36.34
C LEU A 494 9.50 -9.23 -37.44
N ARG A 495 9.34 -10.26 -38.29
CA ARG A 495 10.27 -10.57 -39.37
C ARG A 495 10.19 -9.58 -40.53
N GLY A 496 9.07 -8.85 -40.66
CA GLY A 496 8.79 -8.00 -41.81
C GLY A 496 8.20 -8.78 -43.00
N ASP A 497 7.64 -9.97 -42.76
CA ASP A 497 6.95 -10.77 -43.77
C ASP A 497 5.55 -10.22 -44.07
N VAL A 498 5.05 -9.33 -43.23
CA VAL A 498 3.75 -8.63 -43.32
C VAL A 498 4.01 -7.12 -43.29
N GLU A 499 3.50 -6.41 -44.29
CA GLU A 499 3.65 -4.95 -44.39
C GLU A 499 2.75 -4.21 -43.39
N ASP A 500 1.52 -4.73 -43.17
CA ASP A 500 0.55 -4.17 -42.27
C ASP A 500 0.80 -4.61 -40.82
N VAL A 501 1.42 -3.75 -40.02
CA VAL A 501 1.74 -3.97 -38.59
C VAL A 501 0.79 -3.23 -37.66
N HIS A 502 -0.35 -2.80 -38.16
CA HIS A 502 -1.37 -2.14 -37.31
C HIS A 502 -2.00 -3.10 -36.32
N THR A 503 -2.50 -2.53 -35.22
CA THR A 503 -3.05 -3.28 -34.10
C THR A 503 -4.15 -4.27 -34.54
N GLU A 504 -5.03 -3.87 -35.47
CA GLU A 504 -6.14 -4.69 -35.96
C GLU A 504 -5.66 -5.94 -36.71
N ALA A 505 -4.58 -5.82 -37.50
CA ALA A 505 -4.02 -6.96 -38.24
C ALA A 505 -3.38 -7.98 -37.28
N ILE A 506 -2.66 -7.47 -36.27
CA ILE A 506 -2.06 -8.32 -35.22
C ILE A 506 -3.14 -9.00 -34.37
N GLU A 507 -4.18 -8.24 -33.95
CA GLU A 507 -5.29 -8.79 -33.17
C GLU A 507 -6.03 -9.89 -33.95
N LYS A 508 -6.28 -9.68 -35.24
CA LYS A 508 -6.92 -10.67 -36.09
C LYS A 508 -6.09 -11.95 -36.18
N ALA A 509 -4.80 -11.85 -36.43
CA ALA A 509 -3.90 -13.00 -36.48
C ALA A 509 -3.85 -13.72 -35.12
N ALA A 510 -3.82 -12.99 -34.01
CA ALA A 510 -3.83 -13.56 -32.67
C ALA A 510 -5.13 -14.30 -32.34
N LYS A 511 -6.29 -13.79 -32.79
CA LYS A 511 -7.58 -14.46 -32.67
C LYS A 511 -7.64 -15.75 -33.49
N GLU A 512 -7.09 -15.73 -34.70
CA GLU A 512 -6.97 -16.92 -35.53
C GLU A 512 -6.10 -18.01 -34.86
N ASP A 513 -5.12 -17.60 -34.04
CA ASP A 513 -4.29 -18.50 -33.23
C ASP A 513 -4.92 -18.85 -31.86
N GLY A 514 -6.15 -18.44 -31.62
CA GLY A 514 -6.93 -18.82 -30.42
C GLY A 514 -6.79 -17.86 -29.23
N MET A 515 -6.42 -16.60 -29.46
CA MET A 515 -6.44 -15.57 -28.41
C MET A 515 -7.87 -15.22 -28.02
N VAL A 516 -8.10 -15.09 -26.71
CA VAL A 516 -9.33 -14.53 -26.12
C VAL A 516 -9.05 -13.07 -25.76
N THR A 517 -9.88 -12.14 -26.24
CA THR A 517 -9.67 -10.71 -25.95
C THR A 517 -10.06 -10.38 -24.51
N LEU A 518 -9.55 -9.23 -23.99
CA LEU A 518 -9.91 -8.73 -22.66
C LEU A 518 -11.43 -8.66 -22.46
N LEU A 519 -12.15 -8.14 -23.46
CA LEU A 519 -13.61 -8.04 -23.39
C LEU A 519 -14.28 -9.41 -23.34
N GLN A 520 -13.85 -10.35 -24.17
CA GLN A 520 -14.36 -11.73 -24.15
C GLN A 520 -14.08 -12.41 -22.79
N ALA A 521 -12.85 -12.27 -22.27
CA ALA A 521 -12.47 -12.82 -20.97
C ALA A 521 -13.31 -12.22 -19.83
N GLY A 522 -13.55 -10.90 -19.86
CA GLY A 522 -14.42 -10.21 -18.89
C GLY A 522 -15.87 -10.70 -18.96
N VAL A 523 -16.43 -10.85 -20.16
CA VAL A 523 -17.79 -11.35 -20.34
C VAL A 523 -17.90 -12.80 -19.86
N LEU A 524 -16.91 -13.65 -20.13
CA LEU A 524 -16.86 -15.04 -19.62
C LEU A 524 -16.82 -15.06 -18.09
N ALA A 525 -16.04 -14.17 -17.45
CA ALA A 525 -16.01 -14.05 -15.99
C ALA A 525 -17.39 -13.64 -15.43
N ALA A 526 -18.10 -12.73 -16.11
CA ALA A 526 -19.46 -12.35 -15.72
C ALA A 526 -20.46 -13.50 -15.88
N LEU A 527 -20.36 -14.30 -16.94
CA LEU A 527 -21.19 -15.48 -17.15
C LEU A 527 -20.96 -16.57 -16.08
N ARG A 528 -19.72 -16.68 -15.56
CA ARG A 528 -19.40 -17.59 -14.45
C ARG A 528 -19.81 -17.05 -13.08
N GLY A 529 -20.32 -15.81 -13.01
CA GLY A 529 -20.71 -15.17 -11.75
C GLY A 529 -19.51 -14.77 -10.88
N GLU A 530 -18.35 -14.51 -11.48
CA GLU A 530 -17.15 -14.02 -10.81
C GLU A 530 -17.16 -12.50 -10.67
N THR A 531 -17.83 -11.80 -11.61
CA THR A 531 -18.01 -10.34 -11.65
C THR A 531 -19.34 -10.00 -12.32
N THR A 532 -19.61 -8.72 -12.57
CA THR A 532 -20.79 -8.26 -13.30
C THR A 532 -20.43 -7.66 -14.66
N LEU A 533 -21.38 -7.58 -15.60
CA LEU A 533 -21.17 -6.92 -16.88
C LEU A 533 -20.92 -5.41 -16.72
N GLU A 534 -21.54 -4.78 -15.74
CA GLU A 534 -21.32 -3.36 -15.41
C GLU A 534 -19.88 -3.12 -15.02
N GLU A 535 -19.31 -4.02 -14.24
CA GLU A 535 -17.92 -3.94 -13.81
C GLU A 535 -16.96 -4.18 -14.98
N VAL A 536 -17.25 -5.13 -15.85
CA VAL A 536 -16.49 -5.35 -17.09
C VAL A 536 -16.48 -4.08 -17.94
N ASN A 537 -17.65 -3.48 -18.20
CA ASN A 537 -17.76 -2.24 -18.98
C ASN A 537 -17.09 -1.03 -18.32
N ARG A 538 -16.98 -1.01 -16.98
CA ARG A 538 -16.30 0.06 -16.26
C ARG A 538 -14.79 0.04 -16.44
N VAL A 539 -14.21 -1.16 -16.63
CA VAL A 539 -12.76 -1.39 -16.51
C VAL A 539 -12.12 -1.66 -17.88
N ILE A 540 -12.84 -2.32 -18.78
CA ILE A 540 -12.38 -2.71 -20.11
C ILE A 540 -12.97 -1.79 -21.17
#